data_54afa31f1fbb595d14cc47f0b43b0703
#
_entry.id   54afa31f1fbb595d14cc47f0b43b0703
#
_cell.length_a   1.000
_cell.length_b   1.000
_cell.length_c   1.000
_cell.angle_alpha   90.00
_cell.angle_beta   90.00
_cell.angle_gamma   90.00
#
_symmetry.space_group_name_H-M   'P 1'
#
loop_
_entity.id
_entity.type
_entity.pdbx_description
1 polymer ?
#
loop_
_entity_poly.entity_id
_entity_poly.type
_entity_poly.pdbx_seq_one_letter_code
_entity_poly.pdbx_strand_id
1 'polypeptide(L)'
;MMKNQFGLKPKGQTFSYKHPYPEWYDLVALPTNYRLLEFAKFTSQDNTSTIEHVSRYLTQLGEASIEEVHRVCFFSLFLSGPAFTWFSSLAVNSIANWSDLEKKFHTYFYTGTGERKITDLTTIKQRANESGAEFLQRFRETRNLCFSLNLTNDQLATLAIEGMLPTWR
;
A
#
# COMPACT_ATOMS: atom_id res chain seq x y z
N MET A 1 31.90 -45.69 -30.61
CA MET A 1 32.11 -44.25 -30.82
C MET A 1 30.84 -43.49 -30.35
N MET A 2 30.81 -43.07 -29.11
CA MET A 2 29.70 -42.25 -28.59
C MET A 2 30.04 -40.78 -28.86
N LYS A 3 29.26 -40.12 -29.73
CA LYS A 3 29.35 -38.69 -29.95
C LYS A 3 28.60 -37.98 -28.81
N ASN A 4 29.36 -37.26 -28.00
CA ASN A 4 28.87 -36.31 -27.02
C ASN A 4 28.04 -35.22 -27.71
N GLN A 5 26.72 -35.21 -27.49
CA GLN A 5 25.88 -34.06 -27.73
C GLN A 5 25.89 -33.14 -26.50
N PHE A 6 26.99 -32.46 -26.28
CA PHE A 6 27.04 -31.31 -25.41
C PHE A 6 27.27 -30.07 -26.25
N GLY A 7 26.34 -29.15 -26.21
CA GLY A 7 26.68 -27.83 -26.65
C GLY A 7 25.63 -27.04 -27.41
N LEU A 8 24.45 -26.92 -26.89
CA LEU A 8 23.70 -25.69 -27.10
C LEU A 8 23.72 -24.93 -25.78
N LYS A 9 24.81 -24.14 -25.57
CA LYS A 9 24.75 -23.03 -24.67
C LYS A 9 23.61 -22.14 -25.14
N PRO A 10 22.59 -21.83 -24.29
CA PRO A 10 21.63 -20.80 -24.65
C PRO A 10 22.43 -19.54 -24.93
N LYS A 11 22.29 -18.96 -26.13
CA LYS A 11 22.76 -17.61 -26.44
C LYS A 11 22.40 -16.73 -25.26
N GLY A 12 23.39 -16.06 -24.66
CA GLY A 12 23.23 -15.27 -23.48
C GLY A 12 22.03 -14.33 -23.62
N GLN A 13 20.97 -14.68 -22.94
CA GLN A 13 19.94 -13.72 -22.64
C GLN A 13 20.59 -12.73 -21.69
N THR A 14 20.91 -11.56 -22.19
CA THR A 14 21.22 -10.40 -21.36
C THR A 14 19.94 -10.06 -20.63
N PHE A 15 19.85 -10.48 -19.37
CA PHE A 15 18.77 -10.07 -18.49
C PHE A 15 18.97 -8.59 -18.17
N SER A 16 18.37 -7.72 -18.99
CA SER A 16 18.32 -6.30 -18.74
C SER A 16 16.93 -5.98 -18.20
N TYR A 17 16.87 -5.51 -16.96
CA TYR A 17 15.63 -4.99 -16.39
C TYR A 17 15.22 -3.74 -17.18
N LYS A 18 13.94 -3.67 -17.55
CA LYS A 18 13.33 -2.48 -18.15
C LYS A 18 12.16 -2.04 -17.29
N HIS A 19 12.05 -0.73 -17.11
CA HIS A 19 10.98 -0.14 -16.36
C HIS A 19 9.60 -0.40 -17.00
N PRO A 20 8.54 -0.51 -16.18
CA PRO A 20 7.19 -0.67 -16.70
C PRO A 20 6.60 0.63 -17.28
N TYR A 21 7.32 1.73 -17.21
CA TYR A 21 6.96 3.05 -17.74
C TYR A 21 7.92 3.47 -18.89
N PRO A 22 7.56 4.50 -19.69
CA PRO A 22 8.39 4.96 -20.79
C PRO A 22 9.78 5.46 -20.34
N GLU A 23 10.84 5.11 -21.08
CA GLU A 23 12.23 5.47 -20.74
C GLU A 23 12.46 6.98 -20.62
N TRP A 24 11.68 7.82 -21.31
CA TRP A 24 11.83 9.28 -21.21
C TRP A 24 11.45 9.84 -19.83
N TYR A 25 10.74 9.06 -19.00
CA TYR A 25 10.43 9.44 -17.61
C TYR A 25 11.70 9.67 -16.78
N ASP A 26 12.72 8.86 -17.00
CA ASP A 26 14.00 8.97 -16.29
C ASP A 26 14.80 10.21 -16.69
N LEU A 27 14.41 10.89 -17.77
CA LEU A 27 15.08 12.10 -18.26
C LEU A 27 14.49 13.41 -17.70
N VAL A 28 13.40 13.34 -16.97
CA VAL A 28 12.76 14.52 -16.38
C VAL A 28 13.55 14.99 -15.17
N ALA A 29 13.96 16.26 -15.22
CA ALA A 29 14.77 16.85 -14.15
C ALA A 29 14.02 16.92 -12.82
N LEU A 30 14.73 16.60 -11.77
CA LEU A 30 14.24 16.75 -10.39
C LEU A 30 14.20 18.22 -9.97
N PRO A 31 13.36 18.59 -8.99
CA PRO A 31 13.40 19.90 -8.38
C PRO A 31 14.80 20.23 -7.85
N THR A 32 15.18 21.52 -7.91
CA THR A 32 16.49 21.97 -7.44
C THR A 32 16.71 21.61 -5.97
N ASN A 33 17.86 21.00 -5.66
CA ASN A 33 18.21 20.54 -4.32
C ASN A 33 17.28 19.47 -3.73
N TYR A 34 16.50 18.77 -4.56
CA TYR A 34 15.64 17.69 -4.10
C TYR A 34 16.46 16.57 -3.45
N ARG A 35 16.03 16.15 -2.27
CA ARG A 35 16.60 14.99 -1.56
C ARG A 35 15.49 14.01 -1.25
N LEU A 36 15.64 12.80 -1.74
CA LEU A 36 14.76 11.71 -1.35
C LEU A 36 15.14 11.27 0.09
N LEU A 37 14.18 11.36 1.00
CA LEU A 37 14.36 10.89 2.37
C LEU A 37 14.09 9.38 2.44
N GLU A 38 14.62 8.69 3.45
CA GLU A 38 14.27 7.29 3.71
C GLU A 38 12.89 7.19 4.35
N PHE A 39 12.10 6.21 3.91
CA PHE A 39 10.69 6.09 4.29
C PHE A 39 10.27 4.65 4.53
N ALA A 40 9.16 4.50 5.28
CA ALA A 40 8.50 3.22 5.44
C ALA A 40 8.02 2.67 4.09
N LYS A 41 8.42 1.43 3.79
CA LYS A 41 8.10 0.76 2.54
C LYS A 41 6.85 -0.10 2.70
N PHE A 42 6.02 -0.14 1.68
CA PHE A 42 4.88 -1.05 1.62
C PHE A 42 5.35 -2.45 1.22
N THR A 43 4.95 -3.47 1.99
CA THR A 43 5.32 -4.87 1.73
C THR A 43 4.15 -5.72 1.28
N SER A 44 2.94 -5.33 1.55
CA SER A 44 1.70 -6.12 1.50
C SER A 44 1.56 -7.20 2.59
N GLN A 45 2.54 -7.34 3.47
CA GLN A 45 2.54 -8.34 4.55
C GLN A 45 2.19 -7.74 5.91
N ASP A 46 2.18 -6.43 6.00
CA ASP A 46 1.71 -5.68 7.16
C ASP A 46 0.25 -5.26 6.98
N ASN A 47 -0.33 -4.64 8.00
CA ASN A 47 -1.70 -4.16 7.97
C ASN A 47 -1.83 -2.75 7.35
N THR A 48 -0.82 -2.28 6.64
CA THR A 48 -0.86 -0.96 5.99
C THR A 48 -1.81 -1.00 4.81
N SER A 49 -2.79 -0.10 4.81
CA SER A 49 -3.71 0.08 3.70
C SER A 49 -2.98 0.65 2.47
N THR A 50 -3.38 0.22 1.28
CA THR A 50 -2.87 0.78 0.02
C THR A 50 -3.17 2.28 -0.08
N ILE A 51 -4.32 2.73 0.42
CA ILE A 51 -4.72 4.15 0.45
C ILE A 51 -3.80 4.94 1.39
N GLU A 52 -3.55 4.41 2.60
CA GLU A 52 -2.63 5.02 3.55
C GLU A 52 -1.21 5.10 2.96
N HIS A 53 -0.75 4.03 2.32
CA HIS A 53 0.57 4.03 1.69
C HIS A 53 0.69 5.09 0.61
N VAL A 54 -0.26 5.17 -0.32
CA VAL A 54 -0.25 6.17 -1.40
C VAL A 54 -0.30 7.60 -0.84
N SER A 55 -1.18 7.85 0.14
CA SER A 55 -1.26 9.16 0.80
C SER A 55 0.06 9.55 1.45
N ARG A 56 0.68 8.65 2.19
CA ARG A 56 1.98 8.86 2.85
C ARG A 56 3.08 9.07 1.81
N TYR A 57 3.09 8.25 0.75
CA TYR A 57 4.03 8.36 -0.35
C TYR A 57 4.00 9.75 -0.99
N LEU A 58 2.82 10.23 -1.41
CA LEU A 58 2.67 11.54 -2.06
C LEU A 58 3.07 12.69 -1.13
N THR A 59 2.74 12.58 0.16
CA THR A 59 3.14 13.57 1.16
C THR A 59 4.66 13.63 1.32
N GLN A 60 5.30 12.49 1.36
CA GLN A 60 6.75 12.38 1.56
C GLN A 60 7.54 12.76 0.30
N LEU A 61 6.98 12.53 -0.88
CA LEU A 61 7.58 12.95 -2.14
C LEU A 61 7.67 14.48 -2.26
N GLY A 62 6.79 15.21 -1.53
CA GLY A 62 6.84 16.67 -1.44
C GLY A 62 6.76 17.35 -2.82
N GLU A 63 7.69 18.28 -3.09
CA GLU A 63 7.71 19.04 -4.34
C GLU A 63 7.82 18.17 -5.60
N ALA A 64 8.53 17.03 -5.52
CA ALA A 64 8.61 16.11 -6.66
C ALA A 64 7.26 15.48 -7.00
N SER A 65 6.28 15.49 -6.09
CA SER A 65 4.94 14.99 -6.37
C SER A 65 4.13 15.87 -7.30
N ILE A 66 4.57 17.08 -7.60
CA ILE A 66 3.91 17.99 -8.55
C ILE A 66 3.95 17.38 -9.96
N GLU A 67 5.11 16.84 -10.33
CA GLU A 67 5.29 16.19 -11.63
C GLU A 67 4.83 14.73 -11.56
N GLU A 68 3.88 14.37 -12.42
CA GLU A 68 3.33 13.02 -12.50
C GLU A 68 4.40 11.96 -12.78
N VAL A 69 5.38 12.30 -13.59
CA VAL A 69 6.51 11.45 -13.95
C VAL A 69 7.28 11.00 -12.70
N HIS A 70 7.57 11.92 -11.79
CA HIS A 70 8.29 11.59 -10.56
C HIS A 70 7.47 10.68 -9.63
N ARG A 71 6.14 10.85 -9.59
CA ARG A 71 5.27 9.94 -8.85
C ARG A 71 5.39 8.50 -9.36
N VAL A 72 5.55 8.32 -10.67
CA VAL A 72 5.72 6.99 -11.27
C VAL A 72 7.12 6.44 -11.01
N CYS A 73 8.16 7.23 -11.31
CA CYS A 73 9.55 6.78 -11.21
C CYS A 73 9.97 6.39 -9.79
N PHE A 74 9.54 7.16 -8.78
CA PHE A 74 9.96 6.92 -7.40
C PHE A 74 9.10 5.90 -6.66
N PHE A 75 7.96 5.50 -7.19
CA PHE A 75 7.03 4.61 -6.49
C PHE A 75 7.68 3.29 -6.06
N SER A 76 8.52 2.71 -6.91
CA SER A 76 9.21 1.45 -6.59
C SER A 76 10.13 1.54 -5.38
N LEU A 77 10.69 2.72 -5.10
CA LEU A 77 11.57 2.93 -3.94
C LEU A 77 10.84 2.80 -2.60
N PHE A 78 9.52 2.98 -2.62
CA PHE A 78 8.64 2.88 -1.45
C PHE A 78 7.95 1.52 -1.33
N LEU A 79 8.37 0.56 -2.15
CA LEU A 79 7.90 -0.82 -2.11
C LEU A 79 9.01 -1.76 -1.62
N SER A 80 8.63 -2.86 -0.99
CA SER A 80 9.54 -3.93 -0.61
C SER A 80 8.85 -5.29 -0.66
N GLY A 81 9.64 -6.37 -0.59
CA GLY A 81 9.12 -7.74 -0.61
C GLY A 81 8.17 -8.01 -1.78
N PRO A 82 7.02 -8.63 -1.54
CA PRO A 82 6.06 -8.98 -2.60
C PRO A 82 5.56 -7.77 -3.41
N ALA A 83 5.44 -6.59 -2.79
CA ALA A 83 5.01 -5.38 -3.48
C ALA A 83 6.06 -4.89 -4.49
N PHE A 84 7.33 -4.93 -4.12
CA PHE A 84 8.41 -4.63 -5.06
C PHE A 84 8.50 -5.67 -6.19
N THR A 85 8.34 -6.97 -5.86
CA THR A 85 8.32 -8.05 -6.85
C THR A 85 7.19 -7.86 -7.87
N TRP A 86 5.98 -7.50 -7.39
CA TRP A 86 4.87 -7.17 -8.26
C TRP A 86 5.22 -6.04 -9.24
N PHE A 87 5.74 -4.92 -8.74
CA PHE A 87 6.11 -3.77 -9.59
C PHE A 87 7.14 -4.17 -10.65
N SER A 88 8.16 -4.93 -10.24
CA SER A 88 9.23 -5.38 -11.12
C SER A 88 8.77 -6.39 -12.18
N SER A 89 7.64 -7.06 -11.95
CA SER A 89 7.04 -8.02 -12.88
C SER A 89 6.10 -7.40 -13.90
N LEU A 90 5.78 -6.12 -13.76
CA LEU A 90 4.92 -5.42 -14.72
C LEU A 90 5.57 -5.38 -16.10
N ALA A 91 4.75 -5.55 -17.13
CA ALA A 91 5.24 -5.52 -18.50
C ALA A 91 5.85 -4.15 -18.86
N VAL A 92 6.86 -4.15 -19.69
CA VAL A 92 7.51 -2.93 -20.21
C VAL A 92 6.45 -2.01 -20.83
N ASN A 93 6.50 -0.72 -20.50
CA ASN A 93 5.54 0.30 -20.96
C ASN A 93 4.06 0.00 -20.65
N SER A 94 3.81 -0.80 -19.62
CA SER A 94 2.43 -1.10 -19.19
C SER A 94 1.80 -0.02 -18.31
N ILE A 95 2.61 0.96 -17.85
CA ILE A 95 2.17 2.09 -17.04
C ILE A 95 2.21 3.34 -17.91
N ALA A 96 1.05 3.93 -18.17
CA ALA A 96 0.92 5.11 -19.00
C ALA A 96 1.11 6.42 -18.20
N ASN A 97 0.67 6.44 -16.94
CA ASN A 97 0.67 7.62 -16.08
C ASN A 97 0.50 7.21 -14.61
N TRP A 98 0.52 8.19 -13.69
CA TRP A 98 0.34 7.94 -12.26
C TRP A 98 -1.02 7.30 -11.93
N SER A 99 -2.10 7.79 -12.50
CA SER A 99 -3.45 7.24 -12.25
C SER A 99 -3.56 5.77 -12.65
N ASP A 100 -2.90 5.37 -13.75
CA ASP A 100 -2.84 3.98 -14.19
C ASP A 100 -2.06 3.11 -13.20
N LEU A 101 -0.90 3.59 -12.73
CA LEU A 101 -0.09 2.89 -11.72
C LEU A 101 -0.85 2.74 -10.40
N GLU A 102 -1.42 3.82 -9.90
CA GLU A 102 -2.19 3.86 -8.66
C GLU A 102 -3.37 2.89 -8.71
N LYS A 103 -4.12 2.91 -9.81
CA LYS A 103 -5.23 1.97 -10.03
C LYS A 103 -4.77 0.51 -10.05
N LYS A 104 -3.68 0.20 -10.77
CA LYS A 104 -3.11 -1.16 -10.80
C LYS A 104 -2.67 -1.61 -9.41
N PHE A 105 -2.01 -0.73 -8.65
CA PHE A 105 -1.56 -0.99 -7.30
C PHE A 105 -2.74 -1.29 -6.36
N HIS A 106 -3.75 -0.42 -6.35
CA HIS A 106 -4.96 -0.66 -5.55
C HIS A 106 -5.68 -1.93 -5.99
N THR A 107 -5.85 -2.16 -7.28
CA THR A 107 -6.53 -3.37 -7.78
C THR A 107 -5.83 -4.65 -7.33
N TYR A 108 -4.50 -4.65 -7.26
CA TYR A 108 -3.73 -5.83 -6.90
C TYR A 108 -3.63 -6.05 -5.39
N PHE A 109 -3.39 -4.98 -4.62
CA PHE A 109 -3.12 -5.07 -3.19
C PHE A 109 -4.28 -4.65 -2.29
N TYR A 110 -5.32 -4.03 -2.84
CA TYR A 110 -6.50 -3.68 -2.04
C TYR A 110 -7.32 -4.96 -1.77
N THR A 111 -6.90 -5.67 -0.75
CA THR A 111 -7.59 -6.90 -0.30
C THR A 111 -8.76 -6.60 0.63
N GLY A 112 -8.98 -5.34 0.94
CA GLY A 112 -9.89 -4.93 2.02
C GLY A 112 -9.38 -5.32 3.42
N THR A 113 -8.19 -5.92 3.52
CA THR A 113 -7.64 -6.44 4.78
C THR A 113 -7.01 -5.36 5.65
N GLY A 114 -6.59 -4.23 5.07
CA GLY A 114 -6.14 -3.06 5.84
C GLY A 114 -7.29 -2.16 6.27
N GLU A 115 -8.39 -2.16 5.53
CA GLU A 115 -9.59 -1.42 5.85
C GLU A 115 -10.57 -2.30 6.61
N ARG A 116 -10.89 -1.89 7.82
CA ARG A 116 -11.92 -2.56 8.62
C ARG A 116 -13.30 -2.15 8.11
N LYS A 117 -14.20 -3.13 8.06
CA LYS A 117 -15.59 -2.92 7.66
C LYS A 117 -16.45 -2.53 8.86
N ILE A 118 -17.63 -2.00 8.60
CA ILE A 118 -18.62 -1.73 9.66
C ILE A 118 -18.89 -2.97 10.51
N THR A 119 -18.86 -4.16 9.92
CA THR A 119 -19.01 -5.44 10.63
C THR A 119 -17.94 -5.63 11.70
N ASP A 120 -16.73 -5.17 11.49
CA ASP A 120 -15.64 -5.26 12.48
C ASP A 120 -15.94 -4.38 13.70
N LEU A 121 -16.53 -3.20 13.49
CA LEU A 121 -16.97 -2.33 14.57
C LEU A 121 -18.19 -2.89 15.34
N THR A 122 -19.15 -3.46 14.64
CA THR A 122 -20.36 -4.02 15.26
C THR A 122 -20.09 -5.32 16.02
N THR A 123 -19.06 -6.05 15.65
CA THR A 123 -18.67 -7.32 16.31
C THR A 123 -17.71 -7.13 17.46
N ILE A 124 -17.11 -5.95 17.63
CA ILE A 124 -16.25 -5.67 18.78
C ILE A 124 -17.08 -5.69 20.06
N LYS A 125 -16.68 -6.58 20.98
CA LYS A 125 -17.28 -6.66 22.32
C LYS A 125 -16.20 -6.50 23.37
N GLN A 126 -16.58 -5.87 24.50
CA GLN A 126 -15.72 -5.75 25.66
C GLN A 126 -15.42 -7.15 26.22
N ARG A 127 -14.16 -7.42 26.52
CA ARG A 127 -13.72 -8.68 27.09
C ARG A 127 -13.99 -8.70 28.60
N ALA A 128 -14.15 -9.88 29.19
CA ALA A 128 -14.46 -10.03 30.61
C ALA A 128 -13.45 -9.34 31.56
N ASN A 129 -12.18 -9.32 31.18
CA ASN A 129 -11.09 -8.73 31.97
C ASN A 129 -10.60 -7.38 31.43
N GLU A 130 -11.38 -6.74 30.57
CA GLU A 130 -11.04 -5.48 29.93
C GLU A 130 -11.81 -4.33 30.60
N SER A 131 -11.11 -3.28 30.98
CA SER A 131 -11.76 -2.07 31.48
C SER A 131 -12.50 -1.36 30.35
N GLY A 132 -13.49 -0.52 30.70
CA GLY A 132 -14.19 0.31 29.71
C GLY A 132 -13.24 1.22 28.92
N ALA A 133 -12.19 1.73 29.55
CA ALA A 133 -11.18 2.57 28.89
C ALA A 133 -10.36 1.80 27.86
N GLU A 134 -9.91 0.59 28.19
CA GLU A 134 -9.17 -0.29 27.27
C GLU A 134 -10.05 -0.72 26.08
N PHE A 135 -11.31 -1.05 26.35
CA PHE A 135 -12.28 -1.34 25.30
C PHE A 135 -12.47 -0.15 24.35
N LEU A 136 -12.67 1.06 24.87
CA LEU A 136 -12.85 2.26 24.07
C LEU A 136 -11.58 2.59 23.25
N GLN A 137 -10.41 2.34 23.81
CA GLN A 137 -9.15 2.51 23.08
C GLN A 137 -9.10 1.55 21.89
N ARG A 138 -9.36 0.28 22.09
CA ARG A 138 -9.39 -0.75 21.04
C ARG A 138 -10.48 -0.48 19.99
N PHE A 139 -11.65 0.01 20.42
CA PHE A 139 -12.72 0.44 19.52
C PHE A 139 -12.27 1.60 18.61
N ARG A 140 -11.59 2.61 19.18
CA ARG A 140 -11.05 3.75 18.42
C ARG A 140 -9.97 3.32 17.42
N GLU A 141 -9.10 2.42 17.81
CA GLU A 141 -8.06 1.86 16.92
C GLU A 141 -8.71 1.15 15.72
N THR A 142 -9.73 0.32 15.96
CA THR A 142 -10.47 -0.33 14.87
C THR A 142 -11.22 0.68 14.01
N ARG A 143 -11.85 1.69 14.62
CA ARG A 143 -12.54 2.76 13.88
C ARG A 143 -11.58 3.52 12.97
N ASN A 144 -10.37 3.80 13.40
CA ASN A 144 -9.38 4.50 12.60
C ASN A 144 -8.93 3.71 11.36
N LEU A 145 -9.13 2.40 11.34
CA LEU A 145 -8.91 1.55 10.18
C LEU A 145 -10.11 1.45 9.23
N CYS A 146 -11.21 2.13 9.55
CA CYS A 146 -12.44 2.16 8.74
C CYS A 146 -12.51 3.46 7.91
N PHE A 147 -11.59 3.65 6.98
CA PHE A 147 -11.39 4.93 6.26
C PHE A 147 -12.58 5.35 5.40
N SER A 148 -13.27 4.39 4.79
CA SER A 148 -14.40 4.66 3.89
C SER A 148 -15.73 4.85 4.61
N LEU A 149 -15.80 4.59 5.92
CA LEU A 149 -17.03 4.68 6.67
C LEU A 149 -17.30 6.12 7.12
N ASN A 150 -18.30 6.73 6.52
CA ASN A 150 -18.85 8.03 6.93
C ASN A 150 -19.86 7.84 8.07
N LEU A 151 -19.39 7.47 9.25
CA LEU A 151 -20.22 7.36 10.45
C LEU A 151 -20.21 8.67 11.25
N THR A 152 -21.38 9.08 11.69
CA THR A 152 -21.51 10.21 12.62
C THR A 152 -20.99 9.84 14.01
N ASN A 153 -20.65 10.85 14.82
CA ASN A 153 -20.22 10.62 16.19
C ASN A 153 -21.29 9.88 17.02
N ASP A 154 -22.56 10.14 16.78
CA ASP A 154 -23.68 9.48 17.48
C ASP A 154 -23.78 7.99 17.09
N GLN A 155 -23.60 7.68 15.82
CA GLN A 155 -23.55 6.28 15.36
C GLN A 155 -22.36 5.53 15.95
N LEU A 156 -21.19 6.16 16.02
CA LEU A 156 -19.99 5.58 16.64
C LEU A 156 -20.18 5.37 18.14
N ALA A 157 -20.78 6.34 18.84
CA ALA A 157 -21.09 6.23 20.27
C ALA A 157 -22.08 5.07 20.53
N THR A 158 -23.10 4.94 19.71
CA THR A 158 -24.08 3.85 19.80
C THR A 158 -23.40 2.48 19.65
N LEU A 159 -22.56 2.31 18.61
CA LEU A 159 -21.81 1.07 18.39
C LEU A 159 -20.87 0.73 19.55
N ALA A 160 -20.20 1.74 20.09
CA ALA A 160 -19.30 1.54 21.24
C ALA A 160 -20.10 1.09 22.49
N ILE A 161 -21.22 1.74 22.78
CA ILE A 161 -22.10 1.40 23.91
C ILE A 161 -22.65 -0.03 23.76
N GLU A 162 -23.10 -0.42 22.57
CA GLU A 162 -23.59 -1.77 22.29
C GLU A 162 -22.51 -2.85 22.44
N GLY A 163 -21.25 -2.47 22.31
CA GLY A 163 -20.10 -3.35 22.51
C GLY A 163 -19.72 -3.55 23.99
N MET A 164 -20.12 -2.64 24.88
CA MET A 164 -19.79 -2.69 26.30
C MET A 164 -20.58 -3.77 27.05
N LEU A 165 -19.98 -4.25 28.13
CA LEU A 165 -20.67 -5.14 29.08
C LEU A 165 -21.84 -4.40 29.76
N PRO A 166 -22.92 -5.10 30.14
CA PRO A 166 -24.12 -4.48 30.70
C PRO A 166 -23.90 -3.60 31.95
N THR A 167 -22.84 -3.85 32.70
CA THR A 167 -22.46 -3.06 33.89
C THR A 167 -21.95 -1.66 33.57
N TRP A 168 -21.69 -1.35 32.31
CA TRP A 168 -21.14 -0.07 31.83
C TRP A 168 -22.09 0.69 30.86
N ARG A 169 -23.26 0.14 30.60
CA ARG A 169 -24.28 0.75 29.72
C ARG A 169 -25.10 1.80 30.42
#